data_9fdbbbcb7e675b4aa59c1e98d2ac09f8
#
_entry.id   9fdbbbcb7e675b4aa59c1e98d2ac09f8
#
_cell.length_a   1.000
_cell.length_b   1.000
_cell.length_c   1.000
_cell.angle_alpha   90.00
_cell.angle_beta   90.00
_cell.angle_gamma   90.00
#
_symmetry.space_group_name_H-M   'P 1'
#
loop_
_entity.id
_entity.type
_entity.pdbx_description
1 polymer ?
#
loop_
_entity_poly.entity_id
_entity_poly.type
_entity_poly.pdbx_seq_one_letter_code
_entity_poly.pdbx_strand_id
1 'polypeptide(L)'
;MSAASFGPGCSSCSKGSGASAGPGKTTPGMKIDIPRARAAYVTNNASDSISVIDLDGDRVVEVPLDLEPDAHEAPHHLAIDAATSSVFVALAFPPETKKTKDPHGGHGNAADVGRLARLDLATLAVKETRDVDENPGDVVLTHDRKRVLVTHFDMKRAMDVAAKGGASPSTMFAQLVIFDAKDMKRLGARPVCVAPHGVVTTKDDRVAYVACYGSDELVVVDLASDGFPTSRIPLGAMQGVPGVPRFGPYSATLSPDEKIVVVANLEGQDVRVLDRATKRFLPDKTVPLSAKAFMPAFLDDRTLLVPLQSPDGLARVDLENAKIEARASFPRDQCILPHVVRVANDGRVYLVCEGDHRAPGSVLEIDRASLAPKKRWAVGAYPDGMAFGTE
;
A
#
# COMPACT_ATOMS: atom_id res chain seq x y z
N MET A 1 12.82 -55.47 42.16
CA MET A 1 11.74 -56.01 41.34
C MET A 1 11.38 -54.97 40.31
N SER A 2 11.63 -55.30 39.07
CA SER A 2 11.35 -54.73 37.74
C SER A 2 11.04 -53.24 37.61
N ALA A 3 11.99 -52.53 37.06
CA ALA A 3 11.83 -51.24 36.43
C ALA A 3 11.41 -51.44 34.97
N ALA A 4 10.36 -50.77 34.53
CA ALA A 4 10.01 -50.66 33.14
C ALA A 4 10.24 -49.21 32.67
N SER A 5 11.21 -49.03 31.78
CA SER A 5 11.52 -47.79 31.11
C SER A 5 10.56 -47.60 29.91
N PHE A 6 9.87 -46.48 29.87
CA PHE A 6 9.23 -45.99 28.66
C PHE A 6 9.98 -44.76 28.15
N GLY A 7 10.58 -44.89 26.98
CA GLY A 7 11.17 -43.77 26.25
C GLY A 7 10.10 -42.99 25.50
N PRO A 8 10.25 -41.66 25.33
CA PRO A 8 9.33 -40.87 24.53
C PRO A 8 9.71 -40.97 23.05
N GLY A 9 8.80 -41.51 22.26
CA GLY A 9 8.85 -41.45 20.82
C GLY A 9 8.53 -40.05 20.32
N CYS A 10 9.52 -39.41 19.73
CA CYS A 10 9.36 -38.17 19.00
C CYS A 10 8.85 -38.52 17.61
N SER A 11 7.59 -38.28 17.33
CA SER A 11 7.03 -38.39 15.97
C SER A 11 6.05 -37.26 15.72
N SER A 12 6.54 -36.23 15.08
CA SER A 12 5.91 -35.46 14.00
C SER A 12 6.80 -34.26 13.62
N CYS A 13 7.90 -34.55 12.91
CA CYS A 13 8.45 -33.56 11.99
C CYS A 13 7.45 -33.42 10.85
N SER A 14 6.60 -32.40 10.92
CA SER A 14 5.84 -31.96 9.75
C SER A 14 6.84 -31.40 8.75
N LYS A 15 7.04 -32.17 7.69
CA LYS A 15 7.74 -31.69 6.48
C LYS A 15 6.93 -30.54 5.93
N GLY A 16 7.47 -29.34 6.06
CA GLY A 16 7.01 -28.19 5.29
C GLY A 16 7.19 -28.53 3.80
N SER A 17 6.11 -28.85 3.13
CA SER A 17 6.06 -28.97 1.69
C SER A 17 6.19 -27.56 1.11
N GLY A 18 7.40 -27.14 0.78
CA GLY A 18 7.63 -26.08 -0.16
C GLY A 18 7.10 -26.50 -1.53
N ALA A 19 5.82 -26.32 -1.77
CA ALA A 19 5.27 -26.38 -3.10
C ALA A 19 5.87 -25.20 -3.88
N SER A 20 6.77 -25.48 -4.81
CA SER A 20 7.10 -24.53 -5.87
C SER A 20 5.82 -24.37 -6.70
N ALA A 21 5.18 -23.20 -6.56
CA ALA A 21 4.10 -22.84 -7.47
C ALA A 21 4.64 -22.95 -8.90
N GLY A 22 4.00 -23.80 -9.71
CA GLY A 22 4.28 -23.89 -11.13
C GLY A 22 4.06 -22.53 -11.79
N PRO A 23 4.53 -22.32 -13.03
CA PRO A 23 4.32 -21.07 -13.74
C PRO A 23 2.81 -20.79 -13.80
N GLY A 24 2.39 -19.71 -13.14
CA GLY A 24 1.00 -19.25 -13.14
C GLY A 24 0.51 -19.05 -14.58
N LYS A 25 -0.78 -19.19 -14.79
CA LYS A 25 -1.42 -18.95 -16.10
C LYS A 25 -1.01 -17.55 -16.58
N THR A 26 -0.43 -17.48 -17.77
CA THR A 26 -0.12 -16.19 -18.41
C THR A 26 -1.38 -15.66 -19.06
N THR A 27 -1.84 -14.49 -18.67
CA THR A 27 -2.90 -13.80 -19.43
C THR A 27 -2.29 -13.17 -20.69
N PRO A 28 -2.98 -13.25 -21.85
CA PRO A 28 -2.50 -12.54 -23.04
C PRO A 28 -2.56 -11.04 -22.79
N GLY A 29 -1.41 -10.38 -22.88
CA GLY A 29 -1.35 -8.93 -22.75
C GLY A 29 -2.00 -8.21 -23.94
N MET A 30 -2.42 -6.96 -23.71
CA MET A 30 -2.91 -6.05 -24.73
C MET A 30 -1.79 -5.12 -25.19
N LYS A 31 -1.67 -4.83 -26.47
CA LYS A 31 -0.73 -3.81 -26.94
C LYS A 31 -1.17 -2.44 -26.44
N ILE A 32 -0.34 -1.84 -25.58
CA ILE A 32 -0.54 -0.49 -25.05
C ILE A 32 0.24 0.48 -25.93
N ASP A 33 -0.49 1.28 -26.72
CA ASP A 33 0.09 2.27 -27.62
C ASP A 33 0.07 3.67 -26.94
N ILE A 34 0.63 3.74 -25.74
CA ILE A 34 0.88 4.96 -24.97
C ILE A 34 2.37 4.96 -24.61
N PRO A 35 3.13 6.01 -25.00
CA PRO A 35 4.55 6.11 -24.67
C PRO A 35 4.77 6.12 -23.16
N ARG A 36 5.69 5.28 -22.66
CA ARG A 36 6.00 5.13 -21.22
C ARG A 36 6.32 6.47 -20.54
N ALA A 37 7.03 7.37 -21.23
CA ALA A 37 7.43 8.66 -20.69
C ALA A 37 6.26 9.56 -20.26
N ARG A 38 5.04 9.27 -20.76
CA ARG A 38 3.82 10.00 -20.41
C ARG A 38 2.69 9.09 -19.96
N ALA A 39 3.02 7.86 -19.59
CA ALA A 39 2.05 6.88 -19.11
C ALA A 39 1.97 6.87 -17.59
N ALA A 40 0.76 6.78 -17.05
CA ALA A 40 0.51 6.39 -15.68
C ALA A 40 -0.32 5.11 -15.65
N TYR A 41 -0.03 4.25 -14.69
CA TYR A 41 -0.68 2.97 -14.49
C TYR A 41 -1.46 3.03 -13.19
N VAL A 42 -2.74 2.65 -13.24
CA VAL A 42 -3.67 2.73 -12.10
C VAL A 42 -4.34 1.38 -11.92
N THR A 43 -4.19 0.77 -10.74
CA THR A 43 -4.92 -0.44 -10.38
C THR A 43 -6.38 -0.12 -10.11
N ASN A 44 -7.30 -0.93 -10.64
CA ASN A 44 -8.73 -0.81 -10.43
C ASN A 44 -9.21 -2.05 -9.70
N ASN A 45 -9.32 -1.94 -8.38
CA ASN A 45 -9.56 -3.06 -7.48
C ASN A 45 -10.87 -3.82 -7.82
N ALA A 46 -11.99 -3.09 -7.97
CA ALA A 46 -13.30 -3.69 -8.23
C ALA A 46 -13.55 -4.06 -9.70
N SER A 47 -12.68 -3.64 -10.62
CA SER A 47 -12.77 -3.99 -12.05
C SER A 47 -11.79 -5.09 -12.47
N ASP A 48 -10.95 -5.60 -11.54
CA ASP A 48 -9.88 -6.56 -11.88
C ASP A 48 -9.06 -6.13 -13.09
N SER A 49 -8.60 -4.87 -13.09
CA SER A 49 -7.93 -4.29 -14.25
C SER A 49 -6.83 -3.29 -13.86
N ILE A 50 -6.02 -2.93 -14.85
CA ILE A 50 -5.11 -1.79 -14.77
C ILE A 50 -5.47 -0.81 -15.87
N SER A 51 -5.75 0.44 -15.53
CA SER A 51 -5.90 1.54 -16.49
C SER A 51 -4.54 2.15 -16.77
N VAL A 52 -4.21 2.32 -18.07
CA VAL A 52 -3.04 3.06 -18.53
C VAL A 52 -3.50 4.38 -19.12
N ILE A 53 -3.07 5.47 -18.51
CA ILE A 53 -3.48 6.85 -18.85
C ILE A 53 -2.39 7.51 -19.68
N ASP A 54 -2.76 8.15 -20.80
CA ASP A 54 -1.91 9.11 -21.48
C ASP A 54 -2.02 10.48 -20.78
N LEU A 55 -0.98 10.84 -20.03
CA LEU A 55 -0.98 12.07 -19.22
C LEU A 55 -0.99 13.35 -20.06
N ASP A 56 -0.54 13.31 -21.32
CA ASP A 56 -0.56 14.45 -22.24
C ASP A 56 -1.81 14.46 -23.14
N GLY A 57 -2.53 13.31 -23.20
CA GLY A 57 -3.75 13.12 -23.99
C GLY A 57 -4.96 12.75 -23.12
N ASP A 58 -6.09 12.44 -23.79
CA ASP A 58 -7.33 12.03 -23.11
C ASP A 58 -7.51 10.51 -23.10
N ARG A 59 -6.53 9.78 -23.66
CA ARG A 59 -6.65 8.34 -23.86
C ARG A 59 -6.42 7.59 -22.57
N VAL A 60 -7.31 6.64 -22.29
CA VAL A 60 -7.17 5.61 -21.25
C VAL A 60 -7.33 4.24 -21.91
N VAL A 61 -6.45 3.33 -21.60
CA VAL A 61 -6.54 1.92 -22.01
C VAL A 61 -6.71 1.10 -20.74
N GLU A 62 -7.84 0.44 -20.59
CA GLU A 62 -8.09 -0.49 -19.47
C GLU A 62 -7.74 -1.91 -19.90
N VAL A 63 -6.85 -2.56 -19.13
CA VAL A 63 -6.36 -3.92 -19.40
C VAL A 63 -6.84 -4.82 -18.27
N PRO A 64 -7.70 -5.82 -18.55
CA PRO A 64 -8.17 -6.75 -17.54
C PRO A 64 -7.02 -7.62 -17.02
N LEU A 65 -7.05 -7.92 -15.73
CA LEU A 65 -6.26 -8.95 -15.06
C LEU A 65 -7.20 -10.12 -14.79
N ASP A 66 -7.04 -11.22 -15.49
CA ASP A 66 -7.86 -12.42 -15.37
C ASP A 66 -6.90 -13.61 -15.18
N LEU A 67 -6.46 -13.82 -13.95
CA LEU A 67 -5.60 -14.92 -13.58
C LEU A 67 -6.40 -16.18 -13.27
N GLU A 68 -7.57 -16.00 -12.66
CA GLU A 68 -8.48 -17.06 -12.28
C GLU A 68 -9.91 -16.68 -12.69
N PRO A 69 -10.49 -17.31 -13.71
CA PRO A 69 -11.75 -16.87 -14.34
C PRO A 69 -12.96 -16.69 -13.41
N ASP A 70 -12.97 -17.38 -12.27
CA ASP A 70 -14.07 -17.33 -11.30
C ASP A 70 -13.70 -16.58 -10.01
N ALA A 71 -12.54 -15.91 -9.99
CA ALA A 71 -12.06 -15.16 -8.82
C ALA A 71 -12.09 -13.66 -9.06
N HIS A 72 -12.20 -12.91 -7.99
CA HIS A 72 -11.96 -11.47 -7.94
C HIS A 72 -10.51 -11.27 -7.49
N GLU A 73 -9.62 -10.81 -8.39
CA GLU A 73 -8.20 -10.63 -8.12
C GLU A 73 -7.93 -9.43 -7.19
N ALA A 74 -8.75 -8.41 -7.29
CA ALA A 74 -8.66 -7.17 -6.53
C ALA A 74 -7.23 -6.58 -6.52
N PRO A 75 -6.71 -6.12 -7.68
CA PRO A 75 -5.41 -5.48 -7.75
C PRO A 75 -5.41 -4.22 -6.87
N HIS A 76 -4.46 -4.16 -5.95
CA HIS A 76 -4.39 -3.09 -4.95
C HIS A 76 -3.30 -2.07 -5.31
N HIS A 77 -2.10 -2.18 -4.78
CA HIS A 77 -1.00 -1.27 -5.13
C HIS A 77 -0.06 -1.87 -6.17
N LEU A 78 0.72 -1.00 -6.82
CA LEU A 78 1.69 -1.40 -7.84
C LEU A 78 2.99 -0.61 -7.72
N ALA A 79 4.08 -1.24 -8.17
CA ALA A 79 5.37 -0.61 -8.37
C ALA A 79 5.88 -0.90 -9.79
N ILE A 80 6.56 0.05 -10.41
CA ILE A 80 7.10 -0.07 -11.78
C ILE A 80 8.63 -0.12 -11.75
N ASP A 81 9.19 -1.05 -12.51
CA ASP A 81 10.59 -1.05 -12.90
C ASP A 81 10.70 -0.82 -14.41
N ALA A 82 10.89 0.44 -14.79
CA ALA A 82 11.03 0.81 -16.19
C ALA A 82 12.29 0.19 -16.85
N ALA A 83 13.34 -0.07 -16.06
CA ALA A 83 14.58 -0.63 -16.58
C ALA A 83 14.44 -2.09 -16.99
N THR A 84 13.71 -2.89 -16.25
CA THR A 84 13.44 -4.30 -16.58
C THR A 84 12.09 -4.50 -17.29
N SER A 85 11.38 -3.41 -17.60
CA SER A 85 10.04 -3.46 -18.21
C SER A 85 9.07 -4.33 -17.41
N SER A 86 9.01 -4.10 -16.10
CA SER A 86 8.20 -4.89 -15.18
C SER A 86 7.24 -4.00 -14.37
N VAL A 87 6.06 -4.54 -14.09
CA VAL A 87 5.11 -3.99 -13.12
C VAL A 87 4.89 -5.06 -12.06
N PHE A 88 5.01 -4.68 -10.79
CA PHE A 88 4.71 -5.54 -9.64
C PHE A 88 3.38 -5.10 -9.06
N VAL A 89 2.43 -6.02 -8.87
CA VAL A 89 1.07 -5.73 -8.41
C VAL A 89 0.68 -6.69 -7.30
N ALA A 90 0.13 -6.15 -6.21
CA ALA A 90 -0.49 -6.94 -5.15
C ALA A 90 -1.93 -7.31 -5.55
N LEU A 91 -2.29 -8.57 -5.39
CA LEU A 91 -3.61 -9.14 -5.68
C LEU A 91 -4.17 -9.75 -4.40
N ALA A 92 -5.34 -9.30 -3.96
CA ALA A 92 -5.85 -9.61 -2.62
C ALA A 92 -6.81 -10.82 -2.57
N PHE A 93 -7.49 -11.17 -3.65
CA PHE A 93 -8.47 -12.26 -3.71
C PHE A 93 -9.50 -12.24 -2.55
N PRO A 94 -10.21 -11.13 -2.33
CA PRO A 94 -11.22 -11.08 -1.29
C PRO A 94 -12.38 -12.01 -1.62
N PRO A 95 -13.03 -12.63 -0.61
CA PRO A 95 -14.26 -13.34 -0.85
C PRO A 95 -15.30 -12.38 -1.43
N GLU A 96 -16.19 -12.86 -2.31
CA GLU A 96 -17.32 -12.05 -2.79
C GLU A 96 -18.05 -11.45 -1.59
N THR A 97 -17.88 -10.16 -1.36
CA THR A 97 -18.46 -9.50 -0.19
C THR A 97 -19.92 -9.21 -0.45
N LYS A 98 -20.77 -9.69 0.44
CA LYS A 98 -22.13 -9.14 0.59
C LYS A 98 -21.98 -7.63 0.77
N LYS A 99 -22.67 -6.85 -0.08
CA LYS A 99 -22.65 -5.39 -0.15
C LYS A 99 -22.60 -4.76 1.26
N THR A 100 -21.42 -4.32 1.68
CA THR A 100 -21.26 -3.55 2.90
C THR A 100 -21.63 -2.09 2.64
N LYS A 101 -22.09 -1.36 3.67
CA LYS A 101 -22.33 0.08 3.56
C LYS A 101 -21.02 0.88 3.61
N ASP A 102 -19.96 0.27 4.14
CA ASP A 102 -18.63 0.85 4.22
C ASP A 102 -17.92 0.61 2.88
N PRO A 103 -17.48 1.66 2.18
CA PRO A 103 -16.70 1.54 0.95
C PRO A 103 -15.45 0.66 1.10
N HIS A 104 -14.79 0.73 2.26
CA HIS A 104 -13.60 -0.07 2.57
C HIS A 104 -13.91 -1.39 3.31
N GLY A 105 -15.16 -1.77 3.45
CA GLY A 105 -15.59 -2.92 4.27
C GLY A 105 -15.09 -4.29 3.80
N GLY A 106 -14.58 -4.39 2.56
CA GLY A 106 -13.91 -5.57 2.03
C GLY A 106 -12.39 -5.55 2.20
N HIS A 107 -11.82 -4.38 2.44
CA HIS A 107 -10.37 -4.19 2.54
C HIS A 107 -9.81 -4.86 3.81
N GLY A 108 -8.77 -5.68 3.65
CA GLY A 108 -8.19 -6.41 4.78
C GLY A 108 -9.00 -7.60 5.30
N ASN A 109 -10.03 -8.06 4.58
CA ASN A 109 -10.93 -9.13 5.00
C ASN A 109 -10.83 -10.41 4.17
N ALA A 110 -9.88 -10.51 3.22
CA ALA A 110 -9.65 -11.74 2.49
C ALA A 110 -9.22 -12.87 3.44
N ALA A 111 -9.70 -14.08 3.15
CA ALA A 111 -9.32 -15.29 3.86
C ALA A 111 -8.36 -16.17 3.03
N ASP A 112 -8.25 -15.86 1.75
CA ASP A 112 -7.42 -16.60 0.81
C ASP A 112 -6.03 -15.96 0.69
N VAL A 113 -5.08 -16.77 0.27
CA VAL A 113 -3.70 -16.35 0.05
C VAL A 113 -3.64 -15.34 -1.08
N GLY A 114 -3.06 -14.16 -0.81
CA GLY A 114 -2.82 -13.14 -1.81
C GLY A 114 -1.67 -13.51 -2.76
N ARG A 115 -1.50 -12.71 -3.81
CA ARG A 115 -0.38 -12.90 -4.76
C ARG A 115 0.33 -11.58 -5.05
N LEU A 116 1.64 -11.68 -5.25
CA LEU A 116 2.43 -10.68 -5.94
C LEU A 116 2.56 -11.13 -7.40
N ALA A 117 2.04 -10.35 -8.34
CA ALA A 117 2.18 -10.59 -9.77
C ALA A 117 3.24 -9.69 -10.38
N ARG A 118 4.08 -10.25 -11.27
CA ARG A 118 4.97 -9.48 -12.15
C ARG A 118 4.41 -9.51 -13.58
N LEU A 119 4.16 -8.32 -14.11
CA LEU A 119 3.62 -8.14 -15.46
C LEU A 119 4.64 -7.47 -16.38
N ASP A 120 4.44 -7.64 -17.67
CA ASP A 120 5.16 -6.87 -18.69
C ASP A 120 4.64 -5.43 -18.74
N LEU A 121 5.52 -4.45 -18.62
CA LEU A 121 5.13 -3.03 -18.61
C LEU A 121 4.52 -2.55 -19.92
N ALA A 122 4.87 -3.16 -21.06
CA ALA A 122 4.38 -2.72 -22.38
C ALA A 122 3.01 -3.33 -22.74
N THR A 123 2.65 -4.46 -22.13
CA THR A 123 1.46 -5.24 -22.52
C THR A 123 0.56 -5.59 -21.34
N LEU A 124 1.04 -5.45 -20.11
CA LEU A 124 0.44 -5.94 -18.87
C LEU A 124 0.16 -7.45 -18.87
N ALA A 125 0.80 -8.21 -19.78
CA ALA A 125 0.78 -9.66 -19.69
C ALA A 125 1.41 -10.14 -18.40
N VAL A 126 0.75 -11.06 -17.69
CA VAL A 126 1.31 -11.65 -16.47
C VAL A 126 2.47 -12.56 -16.84
N LYS A 127 3.66 -12.25 -16.33
CA LYS A 127 4.88 -13.06 -16.53
C LYS A 127 5.04 -14.11 -15.43
N GLU A 128 4.71 -13.78 -14.22
CA GLU A 128 4.99 -14.60 -13.05
C GLU A 128 4.15 -14.15 -11.85
N THR A 129 3.80 -15.11 -10.99
CA THR A 129 3.13 -14.85 -9.71
C THR A 129 3.84 -15.55 -8.56
N ARG A 130 3.74 -15.01 -7.37
CA ARG A 130 4.17 -15.64 -6.10
C ARG A 130 3.09 -15.47 -5.06
N ASP A 131 2.84 -16.54 -4.33
CA ASP A 131 1.96 -16.46 -3.17
C ASP A 131 2.59 -15.58 -2.09
N VAL A 132 1.75 -14.74 -1.50
CA VAL A 132 2.04 -13.94 -0.31
C VAL A 132 1.02 -14.27 0.77
N ASP A 133 1.11 -13.64 1.93
CA ASP A 133 0.08 -13.84 2.96
C ASP A 133 -1.24 -13.17 2.54
N GLU A 134 -2.29 -13.36 3.34
CA GLU A 134 -3.60 -12.77 3.11
C GLU A 134 -3.54 -11.24 3.12
N ASN A 135 -4.43 -10.61 2.36
CA ASN A 135 -4.63 -9.16 2.32
C ASN A 135 -3.34 -8.35 2.02
N PRO A 136 -2.62 -8.61 0.91
CA PRO A 136 -1.48 -7.78 0.54
C PRO A 136 -1.93 -6.32 0.40
N GLY A 137 -1.17 -5.44 1.03
CA GLY A 137 -1.41 -4.00 1.07
C GLY A 137 -0.54 -3.25 0.06
N ASP A 138 0.50 -2.57 0.55
CA ASP A 138 1.38 -1.77 -0.30
C ASP A 138 2.47 -2.61 -0.97
N VAL A 139 2.90 -2.17 -2.15
CA VAL A 139 3.99 -2.74 -2.94
C VAL A 139 5.01 -1.67 -3.26
N VAL A 140 6.24 -1.86 -2.81
CA VAL A 140 7.34 -0.91 -3.07
C VAL A 140 8.53 -1.63 -3.68
N LEU A 141 9.04 -1.10 -4.79
CA LEU A 141 10.33 -1.46 -5.36
C LEU A 141 11.42 -0.59 -4.72
N THR A 142 12.52 -1.18 -4.27
CA THR A 142 13.68 -0.44 -3.76
C THR A 142 14.32 0.43 -4.85
N HIS A 143 14.99 1.53 -4.47
CA HIS A 143 15.61 2.48 -5.42
C HIS A 143 16.71 1.82 -6.25
N ASP A 144 17.43 0.83 -5.67
CA ASP A 144 18.43 0.02 -6.37
C ASP A 144 17.79 -1.06 -7.27
N ARG A 145 16.45 -1.15 -7.29
CA ARG A 145 15.64 -2.10 -8.07
C ARG A 145 15.92 -3.57 -7.79
N LYS A 146 16.47 -3.89 -6.62
CA LYS A 146 16.82 -5.28 -6.29
C LYS A 146 15.75 -6.00 -5.48
N ARG A 147 14.91 -5.28 -4.75
CA ARG A 147 13.93 -5.87 -3.84
C ARG A 147 12.54 -5.29 -4.05
N VAL A 148 11.55 -6.15 -3.91
CA VAL A 148 10.13 -5.77 -3.82
C VAL A 148 9.65 -6.09 -2.42
N LEU A 149 9.08 -5.10 -1.75
CA LEU A 149 8.50 -5.20 -0.42
C LEU A 149 6.99 -5.24 -0.54
N VAL A 150 6.34 -6.15 0.19
CA VAL A 150 4.88 -6.28 0.24
C VAL A 150 4.43 -6.30 1.69
N THR A 151 3.56 -5.37 2.08
CA THR A 151 2.88 -5.38 3.37
C THR A 151 1.55 -6.14 3.30
N HIS A 152 0.93 -6.43 4.45
CA HIS A 152 -0.32 -7.19 4.50
C HIS A 152 -1.31 -6.51 5.46
N PHE A 153 -2.30 -5.82 4.90
CA PHE A 153 -3.34 -5.13 5.68
C PHE A 153 -4.39 -6.13 6.19
N ASP A 154 -3.95 -7.06 7.02
CA ASP A 154 -4.76 -8.18 7.46
C ASP A 154 -5.54 -7.86 8.76
N MET A 155 -6.62 -7.11 8.61
CA MET A 155 -7.56 -6.79 9.68
C MET A 155 -8.37 -8.02 10.11
N LYS A 156 -8.67 -8.93 9.17
CA LYS A 156 -9.37 -10.18 9.47
C LYS A 156 -8.60 -11.02 10.49
N ARG A 157 -7.31 -11.19 10.31
CA ARG A 157 -6.42 -11.88 11.27
C ARG A 157 -6.53 -11.27 12.67
N ALA A 158 -6.46 -9.93 12.76
CA ALA A 158 -6.58 -9.24 14.04
C ALA A 158 -7.92 -9.52 14.72
N MET A 159 -9.02 -9.46 13.97
CA MET A 159 -10.37 -9.76 14.48
C MET A 159 -10.54 -11.22 14.88
N ASP A 160 -10.07 -12.17 14.06
CA ASP A 160 -10.16 -13.61 14.33
C ASP A 160 -9.36 -14.01 15.58
N VAL A 161 -8.18 -13.42 15.76
CA VAL A 161 -7.35 -13.66 16.96
C VAL A 161 -7.99 -13.04 18.20
N ALA A 162 -8.52 -11.82 18.11
CA ALA A 162 -9.21 -11.16 19.21
C ALA A 162 -10.46 -11.96 19.66
N ALA A 163 -11.24 -12.48 18.70
CA ALA A 163 -12.44 -13.28 18.99
C ALA A 163 -12.15 -14.58 19.75
N LYS A 164 -10.95 -15.16 19.58
CA LYS A 164 -10.53 -16.39 20.30
C LYS A 164 -10.15 -16.14 21.76
N GLY A 165 -9.96 -14.90 22.17
CA GLY A 165 -9.56 -14.50 23.53
C GLY A 165 -8.12 -14.90 23.90
N GLY A 166 -7.56 -14.24 24.90
CA GLY A 166 -6.22 -14.56 25.44
C GLY A 166 -5.04 -14.32 24.50
N ALA A 167 -5.24 -13.64 23.41
CA ALA A 167 -4.21 -13.38 22.41
C ALA A 167 -3.23 -12.29 22.85
N SER A 168 -1.95 -12.52 22.63
CA SER A 168 -0.94 -11.46 22.74
C SER A 168 -0.96 -10.61 21.44
N PRO A 169 -0.60 -9.31 21.49
CA PRO A 169 -0.52 -8.48 20.29
C PRO A 169 0.29 -9.11 19.16
N SER A 170 1.37 -9.82 19.46
CA SER A 170 2.25 -10.46 18.49
C SER A 170 1.58 -11.58 17.68
N THR A 171 0.51 -12.19 18.17
CA THR A 171 -0.25 -13.22 17.42
C THR A 171 -1.14 -12.60 16.33
N MET A 172 -1.41 -11.30 16.42
CA MET A 172 -2.16 -10.52 15.42
C MET A 172 -1.26 -9.94 14.34
N PHE A 173 0.06 -10.03 14.47
CA PHE A 173 0.97 -9.41 13.53
C PHE A 173 0.87 -10.05 12.15
N ALA A 174 0.70 -9.20 11.13
CA ALA A 174 0.87 -9.55 9.74
C ALA A 174 2.31 -9.26 9.29
N GLN A 175 2.67 -9.70 8.11
CA GLN A 175 4.05 -9.72 7.67
C GLN A 175 4.38 -8.57 6.72
N LEU A 176 5.65 -8.20 6.70
CA LEU A 176 6.34 -7.62 5.56
C LEU A 176 7.07 -8.74 4.85
N VAL A 177 6.75 -8.99 3.58
CA VAL A 177 7.44 -9.97 2.73
C VAL A 177 8.38 -9.24 1.78
N ILE A 178 9.57 -9.80 1.59
CA ILE A 178 10.62 -9.20 0.76
C ILE A 178 11.01 -10.22 -0.31
N PHE A 179 10.95 -9.79 -1.57
CA PHE A 179 11.32 -10.58 -2.73
C PHE A 179 12.55 -9.98 -3.43
N ASP A 180 13.32 -10.83 -4.09
CA ASP A 180 14.25 -10.41 -5.13
C ASP A 180 13.44 -9.94 -6.34
N ALA A 181 13.71 -8.72 -6.84
CA ALA A 181 12.93 -8.15 -7.94
C ALA A 181 13.21 -8.84 -9.28
N LYS A 182 14.36 -9.49 -9.45
CA LYS A 182 14.78 -10.12 -10.70
C LYS A 182 14.09 -11.46 -10.94
N ASP A 183 14.06 -12.32 -9.94
CA ASP A 183 13.56 -13.69 -10.05
C ASP A 183 12.36 -14.00 -9.15
N MET A 184 11.85 -12.97 -8.46
CA MET A 184 10.73 -13.05 -7.50
C MET A 184 10.94 -14.12 -6.42
N LYS A 185 12.18 -14.44 -6.10
CA LYS A 185 12.51 -15.32 -4.98
C LYS A 185 12.24 -14.61 -3.66
N ARG A 186 11.52 -15.27 -2.75
CA ARG A 186 11.30 -14.76 -1.40
C ARG A 186 12.62 -14.72 -0.62
N LEU A 187 13.11 -13.53 -0.29
CA LEU A 187 14.32 -13.30 0.48
C LEU A 187 14.06 -13.39 1.99
N GLY A 188 12.86 -13.02 2.41
CA GLY A 188 12.45 -13.08 3.80
C GLY A 188 11.02 -12.65 4.03
N ALA A 189 10.57 -12.88 5.25
CA ALA A 189 9.31 -12.38 5.77
C ALA A 189 9.46 -12.06 7.26
N ARG A 190 8.85 -10.97 7.70
CA ARG A 190 8.90 -10.53 9.09
C ARG A 190 7.52 -10.17 9.61
N PRO A 191 7.07 -10.79 10.71
CA PRO A 191 5.93 -10.28 11.45
C PRO A 191 6.28 -8.87 11.93
N VAL A 192 5.60 -7.87 11.41
CA VAL A 192 5.94 -6.48 11.73
C VAL A 192 4.97 -5.88 12.75
N CYS A 193 3.67 -5.96 12.51
CA CYS A 193 2.67 -5.34 13.37
C CYS A 193 1.25 -5.77 13.01
N VAL A 194 0.24 -5.19 13.66
CA VAL A 194 -1.17 -5.42 13.32
C VAL A 194 -1.54 -4.56 12.12
N ALA A 195 -1.97 -5.19 11.04
CA ALA A 195 -2.40 -4.56 9.79
C ALA A 195 -1.40 -3.50 9.27
N PRO A 196 -0.16 -3.89 8.90
CA PRO A 196 0.78 -3.00 8.23
C PRO A 196 0.23 -2.65 6.84
N HIS A 197 0.26 -1.34 6.50
CA HIS A 197 -0.19 -0.85 5.19
C HIS A 197 0.96 -0.14 4.45
N GLY A 198 0.99 1.18 4.43
CA GLY A 198 1.99 1.91 3.66
C GLY A 198 3.42 1.63 4.10
N VAL A 199 4.31 1.41 3.14
CA VAL A 199 5.75 1.21 3.36
C VAL A 199 6.56 2.16 2.47
N VAL A 200 7.65 2.70 3.00
CA VAL A 200 8.60 3.53 2.23
C VAL A 200 10.02 3.15 2.57
N THR A 201 10.92 3.12 1.57
CA THR A 201 12.35 2.86 1.76
C THR A 201 13.16 4.13 1.67
N THR A 202 14.30 4.18 2.37
CA THR A 202 15.30 5.24 2.20
C THR A 202 15.97 5.13 0.82
N LYS A 203 16.51 6.23 0.29
CA LYS A 203 17.18 6.25 -1.02
C LYS A 203 18.39 5.32 -1.11
N ASP A 204 19.02 5.01 0.01
CA ASP A 204 20.12 4.04 0.10
C ASP A 204 19.63 2.60 0.30
N ASP A 205 18.30 2.39 0.35
CA ASP A 205 17.63 1.10 0.56
C ASP A 205 18.08 0.30 1.79
N ARG A 206 18.60 1.02 2.80
CA ARG A 206 19.05 0.38 4.04
C ARG A 206 17.95 0.26 5.09
N VAL A 207 16.91 1.12 5.00
CA VAL A 207 15.84 1.19 5.99
C VAL A 207 14.49 1.26 5.28
N ALA A 208 13.50 0.51 5.80
CA ALA A 208 12.10 0.71 5.47
C ALA A 208 11.31 1.19 6.70
N TYR A 209 10.32 2.04 6.46
CA TYR A 209 9.35 2.49 7.45
C TYR A 209 7.99 1.94 7.08
N VAL A 210 7.34 1.25 8.01
CA VAL A 210 6.04 0.59 7.80
C VAL A 210 5.01 1.21 8.73
N ALA A 211 3.94 1.75 8.17
CA ALA A 211 2.80 2.27 8.93
C ALA A 211 1.93 1.10 9.41
N CYS A 212 1.67 1.05 10.71
CA CYS A 212 1.04 -0.07 11.39
C CYS A 212 -0.34 0.32 11.91
N TYR A 213 -1.34 0.22 11.04
CA TYR A 213 -2.69 0.71 11.31
C TYR A 213 -3.26 0.20 12.63
N GLY A 214 -3.26 -1.12 12.83
CA GLY A 214 -3.92 -1.76 13.97
C GLY A 214 -3.16 -1.71 15.28
N SER A 215 -1.93 -1.17 15.32
CA SER A 215 -1.10 -1.09 16.53
C SER A 215 -0.55 0.30 16.85
N ASP A 216 -0.98 1.34 16.12
CA ASP A 216 -0.60 2.75 16.36
C ASP A 216 0.92 2.97 16.45
N GLU A 217 1.67 2.33 15.56
CA GLU A 217 3.14 2.40 15.52
C GLU A 217 3.65 2.62 14.09
N LEU A 218 4.87 3.17 14.03
CA LEU A 218 5.72 3.09 12.85
C LEU A 218 6.79 2.03 13.13
N VAL A 219 6.88 1.01 12.29
CA VAL A 219 7.93 0.00 12.39
C VAL A 219 9.07 0.35 11.45
N VAL A 220 10.28 0.33 12.00
CA VAL A 220 11.53 0.54 11.25
C VAL A 220 12.14 -0.84 10.99
N VAL A 221 12.40 -1.14 9.72
CA VAL A 221 13.00 -2.40 9.29
C VAL A 221 14.40 -2.12 8.76
N ASP A 222 15.41 -2.76 9.31
CA ASP A 222 16.77 -2.70 8.79
C ASP A 222 16.89 -3.66 7.60
N LEU A 223 16.93 -3.10 6.40
CA LEU A 223 17.07 -3.86 5.17
C LEU A 223 18.51 -4.22 4.83
N ALA A 224 19.50 -3.64 5.53
CA ALA A 224 20.91 -3.89 5.32
C ALA A 224 21.43 -5.09 6.12
N SER A 225 20.75 -5.47 7.18
CA SER A 225 21.14 -6.58 8.05
C SER A 225 20.43 -7.88 7.69
N ASP A 226 21.12 -9.00 7.88
CA ASP A 226 20.55 -10.33 7.70
C ASP A 226 19.32 -10.51 8.57
N GLY A 227 18.30 -11.10 7.99
CA GLY A 227 17.05 -11.39 8.68
C GLY A 227 16.18 -10.17 8.97
N PHE A 228 16.51 -8.99 8.46
CA PHE A 228 15.67 -7.78 8.49
C PHE A 228 15.13 -7.45 9.90
N PRO A 229 16.00 -7.14 10.87
CA PRO A 229 15.56 -6.83 12.23
C PRO A 229 14.69 -5.58 12.26
N THR A 230 13.76 -5.55 13.23
CA THR A 230 12.78 -4.46 13.35
C THR A 230 12.89 -3.74 14.68
N SER A 231 12.57 -2.44 14.66
CA SER A 231 12.33 -1.65 15.87
C SER A 231 11.01 -0.88 15.72
N ARG A 232 10.39 -0.49 16.86
CA ARG A 232 9.05 0.07 16.90
C ARG A 232 9.07 1.46 17.49
N ILE A 233 8.33 2.38 16.89
CA ILE A 233 8.17 3.75 17.34
C ILE A 233 6.67 4.01 17.51
N PRO A 234 6.16 4.11 18.76
CA PRO A 234 4.76 4.41 19.00
C PRO A 234 4.43 5.84 18.53
N LEU A 235 3.24 6.02 17.94
CA LEU A 235 2.80 7.33 17.46
C LEU A 235 2.46 8.32 18.58
N GLY A 236 2.22 7.84 19.77
CA GLY A 236 1.90 8.68 20.94
C GLY A 236 2.07 7.90 22.26
N ALA A 237 1.92 8.60 23.37
CA ALA A 237 2.07 8.02 24.72
C ALA A 237 0.97 7.01 25.06
N MET A 238 -0.21 7.14 24.45
CA MET A 238 -1.33 6.19 24.60
C MET A 238 -1.73 5.71 23.21
N GLN A 239 -1.66 4.42 23.01
CA GLN A 239 -2.13 3.71 21.82
C GLN A 239 -3.56 3.19 22.02
N GLY A 240 -4.22 2.80 20.93
CA GLY A 240 -5.43 1.99 20.98
C GLY A 240 -5.13 0.56 21.46
N VAL A 241 -6.16 -0.26 21.51
CA VAL A 241 -5.95 -1.71 21.68
C VAL A 241 -5.65 -2.34 20.31
N PRO A 242 -4.84 -3.40 20.24
CA PRO A 242 -4.52 -4.07 18.98
C PRO A 242 -5.77 -4.42 18.17
N GLY A 243 -5.82 -3.97 16.92
CA GLY A 243 -6.98 -4.11 16.03
C GLY A 243 -8.05 -3.01 16.15
N VAL A 244 -7.98 -2.15 17.19
CA VAL A 244 -8.86 -0.97 17.36
C VAL A 244 -7.99 0.25 17.62
N PRO A 245 -7.39 0.82 16.58
CA PRO A 245 -6.40 1.88 16.72
C PRO A 245 -7.02 3.19 17.21
N ARG A 246 -6.20 4.00 17.89
CA ARG A 246 -6.51 5.38 18.24
C ARG A 246 -6.12 6.35 17.13
N PHE A 247 -5.02 6.06 16.46
CA PHE A 247 -4.47 6.92 15.39
C PHE A 247 -4.67 6.30 14.02
N GLY A 248 -4.51 4.98 13.89
CA GLY A 248 -4.65 4.26 12.64
C GLY A 248 -3.68 4.74 11.57
N PRO A 249 -2.34 4.62 11.76
CA PRO A 249 -1.37 5.01 10.76
C PRO A 249 -1.56 4.16 9.49
N TYR A 250 -1.90 4.83 8.38
CA TYR A 250 -2.22 4.18 7.12
C TYR A 250 -1.05 4.21 6.14
N SER A 251 -0.38 5.35 6.04
CA SER A 251 0.76 5.51 5.14
C SER A 251 1.92 6.24 5.80
N ALA A 252 3.12 5.98 5.30
CA ALA A 252 4.34 6.69 5.66
C ALA A 252 5.01 7.21 4.40
N THR A 253 5.53 8.43 4.43
CA THR A 253 6.27 9.03 3.31
C THR A 253 7.49 9.77 3.83
N LEU A 254 8.61 9.68 3.08
CA LEU A 254 9.87 10.37 3.38
C LEU A 254 9.90 11.73 2.71
N SER A 255 10.42 12.75 3.42
CA SER A 255 10.74 14.02 2.78
C SER A 255 11.82 13.84 1.70
N PRO A 256 11.84 14.68 0.64
CA PRO A 256 12.86 14.60 -0.40
C PRO A 256 14.31 14.66 0.12
N ASP A 257 14.57 15.40 1.21
CA ASP A 257 15.88 15.45 1.89
C ASP A 257 16.10 14.32 2.92
N GLU A 258 15.09 13.45 3.08
CA GLU A 258 15.07 12.31 4.00
C GLU A 258 15.31 12.64 5.49
N LYS A 259 15.10 13.87 5.93
CA LYS A 259 15.26 14.20 7.36
C LYS A 259 14.07 13.77 8.20
N ILE A 260 12.87 13.73 7.60
CA ILE A 260 11.64 13.39 8.29
C ILE A 260 10.87 12.28 7.58
N VAL A 261 10.10 11.52 8.38
CA VAL A 261 9.02 10.66 7.90
C VAL A 261 7.69 11.28 8.34
N VAL A 262 6.77 11.44 7.42
CA VAL A 262 5.39 11.84 7.74
C VAL A 262 4.50 10.62 7.72
N VAL A 263 3.69 10.46 8.76
CA VAL A 263 2.70 9.40 8.90
C VAL A 263 1.31 10.01 8.81
N ALA A 264 0.50 9.53 7.87
CA ALA A 264 -0.90 9.91 7.71
C ALA A 264 -1.79 8.92 8.47
N ASN A 265 -2.70 9.47 9.29
CA ASN A 265 -3.49 8.70 10.24
C ASN A 265 -4.98 8.81 9.94
N LEU A 266 -5.64 7.66 9.75
CA LEU A 266 -7.07 7.61 9.43
C LEU A 266 -7.93 7.97 10.64
N GLU A 267 -7.69 7.32 11.77
CA GLU A 267 -8.51 7.48 12.98
C GLU A 267 -8.10 8.71 13.79
N GLY A 268 -6.81 9.04 13.78
CA GLY A 268 -6.29 10.27 14.38
C GLY A 268 -6.67 11.53 13.61
N GLN A 269 -7.04 11.39 12.33
CA GLN A 269 -7.38 12.49 11.42
C GLN A 269 -6.29 13.58 11.42
N ASP A 270 -5.04 13.15 11.42
CA ASP A 270 -3.88 14.02 11.47
C ASP A 270 -2.74 13.49 10.59
N VAL A 271 -1.72 14.31 10.40
CA VAL A 271 -0.41 13.86 9.98
C VAL A 271 0.59 14.13 11.09
N ARG A 272 1.52 13.20 11.30
CA ARG A 272 2.56 13.27 12.32
C ARG A 272 3.93 13.18 11.71
N VAL A 273 4.85 13.98 12.24
CA VAL A 273 6.22 14.08 11.75
C VAL A 273 7.16 13.35 12.69
N LEU A 274 7.90 12.38 12.16
CA LEU A 274 9.03 11.74 12.82
C LEU A 274 10.33 12.40 12.36
N ASP A 275 11.13 12.86 13.29
CA ASP A 275 12.53 13.21 13.03
C ASP A 275 13.37 11.93 12.96
N ARG A 276 14.01 11.69 11.81
CA ARG A 276 14.77 10.44 11.57
C ARG A 276 16.04 10.34 12.41
N ALA A 277 16.70 11.46 12.68
CA ALA A 277 17.96 11.48 13.43
C ALA A 277 17.73 11.09 14.90
N THR A 278 16.67 11.61 15.50
CA THR A 278 16.33 11.31 16.91
C THR A 278 15.43 10.10 17.06
N LYS A 279 14.80 9.63 15.96
CA LYS A 279 13.78 8.57 15.93
C LYS A 279 12.60 8.88 16.86
N ARG A 280 12.16 10.15 16.90
CA ARG A 280 11.05 10.61 17.74
C ARG A 280 10.04 11.38 16.93
N PHE A 281 8.77 11.16 17.21
CA PHE A 281 7.71 12.02 16.72
C PHE A 281 7.82 13.39 17.38
N LEU A 282 7.56 14.43 16.58
CA LEU A 282 7.58 15.84 17.00
C LEU A 282 6.13 16.29 17.27
N PRO A 283 5.69 16.39 18.55
CA PRO A 283 4.29 16.71 18.86
C PRO A 283 3.86 18.09 18.36
N ASP A 284 4.77 19.04 18.34
CA ASP A 284 4.59 20.41 17.84
C ASP A 284 4.48 20.50 16.31
N LYS A 285 4.80 19.40 15.61
CA LYS A 285 4.65 19.26 14.15
C LYS A 285 3.46 18.37 13.75
N THR A 286 2.61 17.97 14.70
CA THR A 286 1.36 17.29 14.40
C THR A 286 0.37 18.26 13.79
N VAL A 287 -0.20 17.92 12.62
CA VAL A 287 -1.19 18.76 11.93
C VAL A 287 -2.54 18.06 11.92
N PRO A 288 -3.52 18.53 12.71
CA PRO A 288 -4.89 18.06 12.66
C PRO A 288 -5.54 18.39 11.30
N LEU A 289 -6.22 17.42 10.70
CA LEU A 289 -6.84 17.57 9.38
C LEU A 289 -8.37 17.57 9.44
N SER A 290 -8.96 17.10 10.55
CA SER A 290 -10.41 16.92 10.71
C SER A 290 -11.05 16.09 9.57
N ALA A 291 -10.30 15.14 9.06
CA ALA A 291 -10.68 14.18 8.03
C ALA A 291 -9.67 13.03 8.02
N LYS A 292 -10.05 11.86 7.54
CA LYS A 292 -9.16 10.71 7.37
C LYS A 292 -8.06 11.05 6.36
N ALA A 293 -6.80 10.91 6.77
CA ALA A 293 -5.63 11.21 5.93
C ALA A 293 -5.14 9.92 5.24
N PHE A 294 -5.16 9.91 3.91
CA PHE A 294 -4.74 8.75 3.11
C PHE A 294 -3.29 8.89 2.64
N MET A 295 -2.97 8.54 1.40
CA MET A 295 -1.59 8.44 0.91
C MET A 295 -1.05 9.77 0.38
N PRO A 296 -0.26 10.51 1.17
CA PRO A 296 0.23 11.84 0.81
C PRO A 296 1.46 11.78 -0.07
N ALA A 297 1.78 12.91 -0.70
CA ALA A 297 3.05 13.13 -1.39
C ALA A 297 3.65 14.50 -1.04
N PHE A 298 4.97 14.56 -0.99
CA PHE A 298 5.70 15.81 -0.86
C PHE A 298 5.72 16.59 -2.17
N LEU A 299 5.50 17.91 -2.11
CA LEU A 299 5.79 18.85 -3.19
C LEU A 299 7.25 19.33 -3.13
N ASP A 300 7.78 19.47 -1.93
CA ASP A 300 9.14 19.83 -1.56
C ASP A 300 9.40 19.37 -0.11
N ASP A 301 10.56 19.69 0.48
CA ASP A 301 10.93 19.23 1.82
C ASP A 301 10.00 19.66 2.95
N ARG A 302 9.11 20.63 2.72
CA ARG A 302 8.26 21.27 3.75
C ARG A 302 6.78 21.18 3.44
N THR A 303 6.43 20.99 2.17
CA THR A 303 5.05 21.06 1.70
C THR A 303 4.54 19.67 1.35
N LEU A 304 3.46 19.26 2.00
CA LEU A 304 2.82 17.97 1.79
C LEU A 304 1.42 18.15 1.20
N LEU A 305 1.07 17.35 0.22
CA LEU A 305 -0.31 17.18 -0.24
C LEU A 305 -0.90 15.93 0.40
N VAL A 306 -2.08 16.06 1.00
CA VAL A 306 -2.76 14.99 1.74
C VAL A 306 -4.15 14.78 1.17
N PRO A 307 -4.45 13.64 0.56
CA PRO A 307 -5.81 13.28 0.19
C PRO A 307 -6.62 12.97 1.45
N LEU A 308 -7.85 13.45 1.47
CA LEU A 308 -8.73 13.43 2.63
C LEU A 308 -10.05 12.74 2.31
N GLN A 309 -10.54 11.93 3.24
CA GLN A 309 -11.90 11.38 3.19
C GLN A 309 -12.66 11.68 4.48
N SER A 310 -13.97 11.83 4.37
CA SER A 310 -14.88 12.10 5.50
C SER A 310 -14.52 13.37 6.31
N PRO A 311 -14.60 14.58 5.71
CA PRO A 311 -15.07 14.90 4.35
C PRO A 311 -13.98 14.80 3.26
N ASP A 312 -14.41 14.48 2.04
CA ASP A 312 -13.54 14.33 0.87
C ASP A 312 -12.87 15.66 0.50
N GLY A 313 -11.58 15.58 0.13
CA GLY A 313 -10.82 16.74 -0.27
C GLY A 313 -9.32 16.48 -0.47
N LEU A 314 -8.59 17.56 -0.69
CA LEU A 314 -7.14 17.58 -0.75
C LEU A 314 -6.64 18.75 0.09
N ALA A 315 -5.73 18.49 1.02
CA ALA A 315 -5.08 19.52 1.82
C ALA A 315 -3.63 19.75 1.36
N ARG A 316 -3.19 21.00 1.36
CA ARG A 316 -1.78 21.38 1.31
C ARG A 316 -1.35 21.78 2.71
N VAL A 317 -0.35 21.11 3.24
CA VAL A 317 0.13 21.22 4.61
C VAL A 317 1.55 21.78 4.61
N ASP A 318 1.75 22.85 5.37
CA ASP A 318 3.07 23.39 5.72
C ASP A 318 3.57 22.68 7.00
N LEU A 319 4.54 21.79 6.83
CA LEU A 319 5.12 21.03 7.94
C LEU A 319 6.06 21.87 8.81
N GLU A 320 6.64 22.96 8.26
CA GLU A 320 7.50 23.86 9.04
C GLU A 320 6.68 24.61 10.11
N ASN A 321 5.50 25.11 9.73
CA ASN A 321 4.61 25.86 10.61
C ASN A 321 3.48 25.01 11.21
N ALA A 322 3.46 23.71 10.92
CA ALA A 322 2.45 22.74 11.38
C ALA A 322 1.00 23.20 11.15
N LYS A 323 0.67 23.60 9.91
CA LYS A 323 -0.65 24.15 9.57
C LYS A 323 -1.12 23.70 8.18
N ILE A 324 -2.43 23.73 8.00
CA ILE A 324 -3.04 23.63 6.67
C ILE A 324 -2.94 25.00 5.99
N GLU A 325 -2.28 25.08 4.82
CA GLU A 325 -2.20 26.31 4.02
C GLU A 325 -3.39 26.47 3.08
N ALA A 326 -3.86 25.36 2.52
CA ALA A 326 -4.98 25.33 1.59
C ALA A 326 -5.73 24.02 1.71
N ARG A 327 -7.02 24.05 1.41
CA ARG A 327 -7.88 22.87 1.32
C ARG A 327 -8.84 23.04 0.15
N ALA A 328 -8.94 22.02 -0.69
CA ALA A 328 -9.93 21.92 -1.77
C ALA A 328 -10.89 20.78 -1.47
N SER A 329 -12.15 20.98 -1.81
CA SER A 329 -13.16 19.93 -1.94
C SER A 329 -13.55 19.80 -3.41
N PHE A 330 -13.99 18.63 -3.81
CA PHE A 330 -14.32 18.34 -5.19
C PHE A 330 -15.82 18.03 -5.34
N PRO A 331 -16.45 18.45 -6.45
CA PRO A 331 -17.77 17.94 -6.79
C PRO A 331 -17.76 16.42 -6.90
N ARG A 332 -18.84 15.77 -6.46
CA ARG A 332 -18.93 14.30 -6.44
C ARG A 332 -18.84 13.65 -7.83
N ASP A 333 -19.19 14.36 -8.88
CA ASP A 333 -19.03 13.93 -10.28
C ASP A 333 -17.58 14.02 -10.77
N GLN A 334 -16.71 14.70 -10.03
CA GLN A 334 -15.28 14.80 -10.34
C GLN A 334 -14.44 13.83 -9.50
N CYS A 335 -14.63 13.82 -8.18
CA CYS A 335 -13.86 13.01 -7.25
C CYS A 335 -14.71 12.59 -6.04
N ILE A 336 -14.72 11.30 -5.76
CA ILE A 336 -15.26 10.71 -4.55
C ILE A 336 -14.16 9.88 -3.95
N LEU A 337 -13.97 9.95 -2.62
CA LEU A 337 -12.96 9.21 -1.86
C LEU A 337 -11.54 9.40 -2.44
N PRO A 338 -10.96 10.60 -2.33
CA PRO A 338 -9.56 10.84 -2.70
C PRO A 338 -8.63 9.94 -1.88
N HIS A 339 -7.79 9.13 -2.55
CA HIS A 339 -6.98 8.10 -1.88
C HIS A 339 -5.48 8.34 -1.99
N VAL A 340 -4.96 8.44 -3.20
CA VAL A 340 -3.53 8.59 -3.46
C VAL A 340 -3.26 9.89 -4.18
N VAL A 341 -2.30 10.67 -3.70
CA VAL A 341 -1.72 11.77 -4.47
C VAL A 341 -0.31 11.39 -4.92
N ARG A 342 0.00 11.68 -6.18
CA ARG A 342 1.33 11.44 -6.76
C ARG A 342 1.85 12.71 -7.41
N VAL A 343 3.15 12.94 -7.27
CA VAL A 343 3.85 14.05 -7.93
C VAL A 343 4.82 13.45 -8.94
N ALA A 344 4.62 13.76 -10.21
CA ALA A 344 5.50 13.31 -11.29
C ALA A 344 6.82 14.07 -11.28
N ASN A 345 7.84 13.52 -11.96
CA ASN A 345 9.17 14.12 -12.04
C ASN A 345 9.17 15.54 -12.68
N ASP A 346 8.18 15.85 -13.52
CA ASP A 346 7.97 17.18 -14.09
C ASP A 346 7.23 18.14 -13.17
N GLY A 347 6.86 17.69 -11.97
CA GLY A 347 6.16 18.45 -10.93
C GLY A 347 4.65 18.52 -11.09
N ARG A 348 4.06 17.84 -12.08
CA ARG A 348 2.59 17.69 -12.17
C ARG A 348 2.07 16.84 -11.02
N VAL A 349 0.89 17.20 -10.55
CA VAL A 349 0.22 16.54 -9.41
C VAL A 349 -0.98 15.77 -9.89
N TYR A 350 -1.11 14.52 -9.44
CA TYR A 350 -2.22 13.65 -9.77
C TYR A 350 -2.89 13.13 -8.50
N LEU A 351 -4.22 13.09 -8.52
CA LEU A 351 -5.04 12.61 -7.41
C LEU A 351 -5.92 11.46 -7.89
N VAL A 352 -5.80 10.30 -7.28
CA VAL A 352 -6.66 9.13 -7.51
C VAL A 352 -7.89 9.26 -6.62
N CYS A 353 -9.07 9.10 -7.21
CA CYS A 353 -10.37 9.15 -6.56
C CYS A 353 -11.10 7.82 -6.78
N GLU A 354 -11.30 7.05 -5.70
CA GLU A 354 -11.82 5.67 -5.75
C GLU A 354 -13.22 5.55 -6.37
N GLY A 355 -14.02 6.60 -6.29
CA GLY A 355 -15.42 6.53 -6.68
C GLY A 355 -16.30 5.88 -5.61
N ASP A 356 -17.42 5.30 -6.01
CA ASP A 356 -18.33 4.57 -5.12
C ASP A 356 -18.06 3.06 -5.08
N HIS A 357 -16.92 2.64 -5.59
CA HIS A 357 -16.44 1.25 -5.75
C HIS A 357 -17.32 0.36 -6.65
N ARG A 358 -18.22 0.94 -7.44
CA ARG A 358 -19.12 0.23 -8.36
C ARG A 358 -19.07 0.80 -9.78
N ALA A 359 -19.06 2.12 -9.87
CA ALA A 359 -18.89 2.84 -11.10
C ALA A 359 -17.41 3.20 -11.30
N PRO A 360 -17.01 3.56 -12.52
CA PRO A 360 -15.67 4.06 -12.80
C PRO A 360 -15.25 5.18 -11.86
N GLY A 361 -14.07 5.05 -11.27
CA GLY A 361 -13.42 6.11 -10.52
C GLY A 361 -12.72 7.12 -11.44
N SER A 362 -11.83 7.92 -10.88
CA SER A 362 -11.13 8.93 -11.68
C SER A 362 -9.72 9.22 -11.19
N VAL A 363 -8.91 9.75 -12.12
CA VAL A 363 -7.65 10.42 -11.80
C VAL A 363 -7.79 11.88 -12.22
N LEU A 364 -7.41 12.79 -11.33
CA LEU A 364 -7.39 14.22 -11.61
C LEU A 364 -5.95 14.72 -11.74
N GLU A 365 -5.65 15.54 -12.73
CA GLU A 365 -4.50 16.44 -12.68
C GLU A 365 -4.89 17.68 -11.86
N ILE A 366 -4.08 18.02 -10.87
CA ILE A 366 -4.35 19.10 -9.92
C ILE A 366 -3.39 20.26 -10.15
N ASP A 367 -3.93 21.47 -10.17
CA ASP A 367 -3.11 22.68 -10.13
C ASP A 367 -2.43 22.83 -8.76
N ARG A 368 -1.11 22.93 -8.73
CA ARG A 368 -0.33 22.96 -7.48
C ARG A 368 -0.63 24.17 -6.60
N ALA A 369 -0.98 25.30 -7.20
CA ALA A 369 -1.17 26.55 -6.48
C ALA A 369 -2.60 26.65 -5.92
N SER A 370 -3.60 26.41 -6.72
CA SER A 370 -5.01 26.55 -6.37
C SER A 370 -5.65 25.27 -5.82
N LEU A 371 -5.03 24.11 -6.00
CA LEU A 371 -5.58 22.76 -5.77
C LEU A 371 -6.82 22.45 -6.64
N ALA A 372 -7.10 23.23 -7.67
CA ALA A 372 -8.21 23.00 -8.58
C ALA A 372 -7.90 21.88 -9.58
N PRO A 373 -8.90 21.09 -10.00
CA PRO A 373 -8.72 20.10 -11.06
C PRO A 373 -8.45 20.80 -12.39
N LYS A 374 -7.44 20.37 -13.12
CA LYS A 374 -7.10 20.83 -14.47
C LYS A 374 -7.60 19.87 -15.53
N LYS A 375 -7.54 18.58 -15.22
CA LYS A 375 -7.93 17.51 -16.13
C LYS A 375 -8.45 16.31 -15.35
N ARG A 376 -9.33 15.53 -15.99
CA ARG A 376 -9.91 14.32 -15.40
C ARG A 376 -9.89 13.18 -16.41
N TRP A 377 -9.46 12.01 -15.96
CA TRP A 377 -9.61 10.76 -16.69
C TRP A 377 -10.53 9.83 -15.90
N ALA A 378 -11.49 9.20 -16.59
CA ALA A 378 -12.23 8.08 -16.03
C ALA A 378 -11.37 6.82 -16.15
N VAL A 379 -11.32 6.03 -15.08
CA VAL A 379 -10.59 4.75 -14.99
C VAL A 379 -11.56 3.66 -14.54
N GLY A 380 -11.11 2.42 -14.34
CA GLY A 380 -11.97 1.35 -13.85
C GLY A 380 -12.57 1.63 -12.46
N ALA A 381 -13.38 0.72 -11.94
CA ALA A 381 -14.02 0.87 -10.64
C ALA A 381 -13.01 0.61 -9.50
N TYR A 382 -13.10 1.42 -8.45
CA TYR A 382 -12.23 1.40 -7.30
C TYR A 382 -10.73 1.51 -7.69
N PRO A 383 -10.31 2.62 -8.34
CA PRO A 383 -8.90 2.86 -8.53
C PRO A 383 -8.21 3.10 -7.19
N ASP A 384 -7.06 2.44 -6.99
CA ASP A 384 -6.44 2.33 -5.68
C ASP A 384 -4.97 2.80 -5.69
N GLY A 385 -4.10 2.14 -6.46
CA GLY A 385 -2.70 2.51 -6.62
C GLY A 385 -2.40 3.22 -7.94
N MET A 386 -1.36 4.07 -7.96
CA MET A 386 -0.89 4.74 -9.18
C MET A 386 0.64 4.81 -9.21
N ALA A 387 1.25 4.50 -10.36
CA ALA A 387 2.67 4.66 -10.64
C ALA A 387 2.91 5.21 -12.04
N PHE A 388 4.07 5.85 -12.27
CA PHE A 388 4.44 6.40 -13.58
C PHE A 388 5.30 5.43 -14.37
N GLY A 389 5.12 5.37 -15.68
CA GLY A 389 5.81 4.44 -16.58
C GLY A 389 7.34 4.61 -16.66
N THR A 390 7.88 5.61 -15.97
CA THR A 390 9.31 5.93 -15.89
C THR A 390 9.95 5.64 -14.53
N GLU A 391 9.19 5.11 -13.57
CA GLU A 391 9.68 4.75 -12.22
C GLU A 391 10.58 3.53 -12.21
#